data_b188ccdec98e52171e76843f1a0d1d4d
#
_entry.id   b188ccdec98e52171e76843f1a0d1d4d
#
_cell.length_a   1.000
_cell.length_b   1.000
_cell.length_c   1.000
_cell.angle_alpha   90.00
_cell.angle_beta   90.00
_cell.angle_gamma   90.00
#
_symmetry.space_group_name_H-M   'P 1'
#
loop_
_entity.id
_entity.type
_entity.pdbx_description
1 polymer ?
#
loop_
_entity_poly.entity_id
_entity_poly.type
_entity_poly.pdbx_seq_one_letter_code
_entity_poly.pdbx_strand_id
1 'polypeptide(L)'
;MKQYCFLLFLLISFSQSFSQINDEAKRYRVNLSELKMKTYENDSTANALVLYESGNSYIDKRDYDLITEEKHKIKILNNEGFYKANVTIYLYNNNDRKEKIKDIVAQTYNLIDGKVTTNKLNKAHIFKEKYNDNYTLVKFTLPNIKAGSVITYSYKLQSPFMYKYKGWNFQSDIPKLHSEYKTSIPGNWLYNIKLVGAKKLFKNESEVEKNCLEGPGNSRAHCSNSIYIMKDIPAFIEENYMTSKLNYLARIEYELKTFKGFDGTVNDYSKTWETVDKEFKSDKDIGRQLSKSVKLEDFLSDDIINEKDAKKRAHLIFKHVQKTYVWNGDYKIFEDVSVKDLIKNKTGNVSSINILLHNLLKASHIDVKPVLISTRNNGFPTTIYPVISDFNYLIIQVTINDKTYLLDATDNYLSFGEIPYRCLNSYGRLMDFKNGSEWIDLIPNELSTIQYRAELNIDKDEKIIGVINSKKTGYHALNARKEYYKNEDSYVTNLENRYPNTEIQNHNVSSEGKTSVNFTEAYNIAYNFNETGDNIYLNPFFVTFFKENPFKLQNRTYPIDFGYKDTYYYTIKLNFGEGY
;
A
#
# COMPACT_ATOMS: atom_id res chain seq x y z
N MET A 1 18.97 61.35 -1.30
CA MET A 1 17.81 60.51 -0.85
C MET A 1 17.69 59.18 -1.55
N LYS A 2 17.86 59.02 -2.86
CA LYS A 2 17.75 57.71 -3.56
C LYS A 2 18.81 56.65 -3.15
N GLN A 3 20.03 57.05 -2.81
CA GLN A 3 21.06 56.10 -2.37
C GLN A 3 20.84 55.52 -0.97
N TYR A 4 20.26 56.29 -0.06
CA TYR A 4 19.96 55.82 1.30
C TYR A 4 18.76 54.85 1.33
N CYS A 5 17.79 54.99 0.44
CA CYS A 5 16.69 54.02 0.31
C CYS A 5 17.16 52.67 -0.21
N PHE A 6 18.18 52.64 -1.11
CA PHE A 6 18.71 51.36 -1.64
C PHE A 6 19.52 50.59 -0.58
N LEU A 7 20.30 51.34 0.26
CA LEU A 7 21.01 50.72 1.38
C LEU A 7 20.05 50.18 2.47
N LEU A 8 18.96 50.88 2.74
CA LEU A 8 17.96 50.45 3.71
C LEU A 8 17.22 49.19 3.21
N PHE A 9 16.93 49.09 1.91
CA PHE A 9 16.31 47.90 1.31
C PHE A 9 17.23 46.67 1.31
N LEU A 10 18.53 46.86 1.09
CA LEU A 10 19.55 45.80 1.19
C LEU A 10 19.72 45.33 2.63
N LEU A 11 19.67 46.21 3.62
CA LEU A 11 19.74 45.85 5.04
C LEU A 11 18.51 45.11 5.51
N ILE A 12 17.32 45.43 5.00
CA ILE A 12 16.07 44.74 5.33
C ILE A 12 16.05 43.32 4.71
N SER A 13 16.53 43.13 3.48
CA SER A 13 16.61 41.80 2.85
C SER A 13 17.63 40.90 3.53
N PHE A 14 18.76 41.44 3.99
CA PHE A 14 19.75 40.70 4.79
C PHE A 14 19.19 40.30 6.18
N SER A 15 18.43 41.19 6.82
CA SER A 15 17.82 40.90 8.13
C SER A 15 16.74 39.80 8.08
N GLN A 16 16.00 39.69 6.99
CA GLN A 16 15.01 38.59 6.81
C GLN A 16 15.69 37.23 6.65
N SER A 17 16.78 37.13 5.90
CA SER A 17 17.54 35.89 5.73
C SER A 17 18.19 35.42 7.05
N PHE A 18 18.75 36.31 7.82
CA PHE A 18 19.30 36.02 9.15
C PHE A 18 18.22 35.64 10.18
N SER A 19 17.01 36.22 10.08
CA SER A 19 15.88 35.89 10.95
C SER A 19 15.38 34.47 10.72
N GLN A 20 15.29 33.98 9.48
CA GLN A 20 14.82 32.62 9.16
C GLN A 20 15.83 31.56 9.61
N ILE A 21 17.12 31.76 9.41
CA ILE A 21 18.18 30.83 9.85
C ILE A 21 18.17 30.73 11.40
N ASN A 22 17.96 31.84 12.08
CA ASN A 22 17.92 31.88 13.54
C ASN A 22 16.68 31.14 14.11
N ASP A 23 15.56 31.17 13.41
CA ASP A 23 14.30 30.55 13.82
C ASP A 23 14.33 29.00 13.66
N GLU A 24 14.90 28.48 12.58
CA GLU A 24 15.13 27.05 12.36
C GLU A 24 16.07 26.45 13.40
N ALA A 25 17.22 27.08 13.63
CA ALA A 25 18.19 26.65 14.62
C ALA A 25 17.58 26.63 16.04
N LYS A 26 16.75 27.63 16.37
CA LYS A 26 16.04 27.71 17.64
C LYS A 26 15.02 26.58 17.80
N ARG A 27 14.27 26.26 16.77
CA ARG A 27 13.29 25.16 16.78
C ARG A 27 13.95 23.79 16.90
N TYR A 28 15.09 23.58 16.26
CA TYR A 28 15.84 22.31 16.31
C TYR A 28 16.55 22.09 17.64
N ARG A 29 16.95 23.16 18.35
CA ARG A 29 17.59 23.07 19.66
C ARG A 29 16.65 22.48 20.70
N VAL A 30 17.15 21.50 21.47
CA VAL A 30 16.41 20.91 22.60
C VAL A 30 16.36 21.87 23.77
N ASN A 31 15.19 22.04 24.37
CA ASN A 31 14.98 22.89 25.54
C ASN A 31 14.45 22.08 26.75
N LEU A 32 14.50 22.69 27.92
CA LEU A 32 14.14 22.03 29.18
C LEU A 32 12.63 21.70 29.27
N SER A 33 11.75 22.52 28.68
CA SER A 33 10.31 22.24 28.70
C SER A 33 9.96 20.99 27.90
N GLU A 34 10.64 20.76 26.77
CA GLU A 34 10.49 19.56 25.95
C GLU A 34 10.94 18.31 26.71
N LEU A 35 12.02 18.40 27.49
CA LEU A 35 12.48 17.28 28.33
C LEU A 35 11.52 16.99 29.48
N LYS A 36 10.89 18.01 30.07
CA LYS A 36 9.90 17.87 31.16
C LYS A 36 8.53 17.42 30.70
N MET A 37 8.23 17.50 29.40
CA MET A 37 6.95 17.06 28.82
C MET A 37 6.72 15.56 29.11
N LYS A 38 5.58 15.20 29.69
CA LYS A 38 5.21 13.81 30.00
C LYS A 38 4.17 13.23 29.03
N THR A 39 3.27 14.06 28.55
CA THR A 39 2.16 13.70 27.65
C THR A 39 1.99 14.77 26.59
N TYR A 40 1.30 14.44 25.51
CA TYR A 40 0.87 15.37 24.48
C TYR A 40 -0.64 15.64 24.65
N GLU A 41 -1.04 16.89 24.87
CA GLU A 41 -2.41 17.25 25.21
C GLU A 41 -3.43 16.87 24.11
N ASN A 42 -3.05 17.02 22.82
CA ASN A 42 -3.94 16.68 21.72
C ASN A 42 -4.05 15.17 21.46
N ASP A 43 -3.14 14.36 22.03
CA ASP A 43 -3.16 12.90 21.96
C ASP A 43 -2.42 12.30 23.16
N SER A 44 -3.17 12.05 24.22
CA SER A 44 -2.64 11.51 25.48
C SER A 44 -2.16 10.05 25.35
N THR A 45 -2.50 9.36 24.25
CA THR A 45 -2.12 7.98 23.95
C THR A 45 -0.83 7.90 23.12
N ALA A 46 -0.32 9.03 22.64
CA ALA A 46 0.89 9.07 21.82
C ALA A 46 2.11 8.49 22.56
N ASN A 47 2.81 7.57 21.92
CA ASN A 47 4.02 6.97 22.45
C ASN A 47 5.28 7.83 22.24
N ALA A 48 5.26 8.65 21.20
CA ALA A 48 6.28 9.63 20.85
C ALA A 48 5.65 10.79 20.09
N LEU A 49 6.35 11.93 20.01
CA LEU A 49 5.89 13.15 19.35
C LEU A 49 7.04 13.78 18.57
N VAL A 50 6.84 14.04 17.28
CA VAL A 50 7.77 14.87 16.51
C VAL A 50 7.58 16.32 16.93
N LEU A 51 8.56 16.87 17.64
CA LEU A 51 8.56 18.27 18.06
C LEU A 51 8.88 19.20 16.88
N TYR A 52 9.80 18.78 16.05
CA TYR A 52 10.23 19.49 14.84
C TYR A 52 10.89 18.55 13.85
N GLU A 53 10.53 18.68 12.60
CA GLU A 53 11.30 18.08 11.50
C GLU A 53 11.38 19.04 10.32
N SER A 54 12.48 18.97 9.58
CA SER A 54 12.65 19.72 8.36
C SER A 54 13.41 18.93 7.30
N GLY A 55 12.99 19.10 6.05
CA GLY A 55 13.71 18.69 4.86
C GLY A 55 14.06 19.91 4.00
N ASN A 56 15.24 19.91 3.40
CA ASN A 56 15.67 20.94 2.46
C ASN A 56 16.32 20.28 1.24
N SER A 57 15.66 20.36 0.07
CA SER A 57 16.11 19.74 -1.17
C SER A 57 16.52 20.79 -2.20
N TYR A 58 17.73 20.65 -2.73
CA TYR A 58 18.31 21.56 -3.72
C TYR A 58 19.29 20.83 -4.63
N ILE A 59 19.66 21.46 -5.75
CA ILE A 59 20.66 20.93 -6.69
C ILE A 59 22.05 21.47 -6.31
N ASP A 60 23.02 20.56 -6.14
CA ASP A 60 24.42 20.94 -5.92
C ASP A 60 24.98 21.65 -7.17
N LYS A 61 25.72 22.76 -6.95
CA LYS A 61 26.23 23.60 -8.04
C LYS A 61 27.39 22.97 -8.80
N ARG A 62 28.04 21.92 -8.26
CA ARG A 62 29.27 21.35 -8.81
C ARG A 62 29.01 20.10 -9.65
N ASP A 63 28.23 19.17 -9.10
CA ASP A 63 27.98 17.85 -9.71
C ASP A 63 26.53 17.69 -10.20
N TYR A 64 25.68 18.70 -9.95
CA TYR A 64 24.24 18.71 -10.28
C TYR A 64 23.45 17.56 -9.63
N ASP A 65 23.99 16.95 -8.59
CA ASP A 65 23.25 15.97 -7.81
C ASP A 65 22.18 16.66 -6.96
N LEU A 66 21.09 15.96 -6.74
CA LEU A 66 20.05 16.37 -5.79
C LEU A 66 20.57 16.15 -4.37
N ILE A 67 20.63 17.20 -3.57
CA ILE A 67 20.94 17.15 -2.15
C ILE A 67 19.63 17.29 -1.37
N THR A 68 19.43 16.42 -0.38
CA THR A 68 18.37 16.57 0.62
C THR A 68 18.98 16.53 2.02
N GLU A 69 18.83 17.60 2.78
CA GLU A 69 19.20 17.70 4.18
C GLU A 69 17.98 17.48 5.05
N GLU A 70 18.05 16.52 5.97
CA GLU A 70 16.95 16.22 6.88
C GLU A 70 17.36 16.41 8.34
N LYS A 71 16.45 16.97 9.16
CA LYS A 71 16.60 17.17 10.60
C LYS A 71 15.34 16.72 11.30
N HIS A 72 15.49 15.94 12.35
CA HIS A 72 14.39 15.41 13.16
C HIS A 72 14.66 15.63 14.65
N LYS A 73 13.64 16.10 15.37
CA LYS A 73 13.62 16.23 16.83
C LYS A 73 12.35 15.56 17.36
N ILE A 74 12.53 14.51 18.14
CA ILE A 74 11.43 13.64 18.59
C ILE A 74 11.47 13.49 20.11
N LYS A 75 10.35 13.70 20.77
CA LYS A 75 10.10 13.38 22.17
C LYS A 75 9.66 11.93 22.30
N ILE A 76 10.29 11.18 23.15
CA ILE A 76 9.87 9.83 23.57
C ILE A 76 9.02 9.98 24.83
N LEU A 77 7.74 9.62 24.77
CA LEU A 77 6.80 9.81 25.87
C LEU A 77 6.78 8.60 26.82
N ASN A 78 6.84 7.39 26.26
CA ASN A 78 6.85 6.14 27.02
C ASN A 78 7.72 5.07 26.33
N ASN A 79 7.74 3.86 26.89
CA ASN A 79 8.59 2.76 26.40
C ASN A 79 8.18 2.27 25.00
N GLU A 80 6.88 2.31 24.66
CA GLU A 80 6.37 1.95 23.34
C GLU A 80 6.93 2.88 22.25
N GLY A 81 7.37 4.09 22.60
CA GLY A 81 8.00 5.04 21.69
C GLY A 81 9.49 4.74 21.37
N PHE A 82 10.12 3.76 22.03
CA PHE A 82 11.56 3.48 21.85
C PHE A 82 11.93 3.07 20.42
N TYR A 83 11.01 2.50 19.65
CA TYR A 83 11.26 2.14 18.26
C TYR A 83 11.66 3.33 17.39
N LYS A 84 11.29 4.56 17.78
CA LYS A 84 11.69 5.79 17.08
C LYS A 84 13.18 6.12 17.19
N ALA A 85 13.89 5.47 18.13
CA ALA A 85 15.34 5.56 18.20
C ALA A 85 16.05 4.72 17.12
N ASN A 86 15.36 3.77 16.49
CA ASN A 86 15.90 2.95 15.40
C ASN A 86 15.64 3.65 14.07
N VAL A 87 16.67 4.20 13.47
CA VAL A 87 16.59 4.91 12.21
C VAL A 87 17.09 4.02 11.07
N THR A 88 16.27 3.90 10.01
CA THR A 88 16.62 3.19 8.79
C THR A 88 16.43 4.11 7.60
N ILE A 89 17.48 4.30 6.80
CA ILE A 89 17.49 5.16 5.63
C ILE A 89 17.75 4.29 4.40
N TYR A 90 16.86 4.37 3.42
CA TYR A 90 16.94 3.64 2.17
C TYR A 90 17.71 4.46 1.15
N LEU A 91 18.79 3.91 0.62
CA LEU A 91 19.59 4.49 -0.45
C LEU A 91 19.31 3.72 -1.74
N TYR A 92 18.76 4.43 -2.72
CA TYR A 92 18.51 3.85 -4.03
C TYR A 92 19.81 3.70 -4.83
N ASN A 93 19.93 2.61 -5.53
CA ASN A 93 21.01 2.34 -6.48
C ASN A 93 20.46 1.66 -7.74
N ASN A 94 21.09 1.95 -8.84
CA ASN A 94 20.97 1.16 -10.07
C ASN A 94 22.37 0.63 -10.43
N ASN A 95 22.49 -0.08 -11.55
CA ASN A 95 23.75 -0.72 -11.95
C ASN A 95 24.92 0.27 -12.08
N ASP A 96 24.65 1.55 -12.40
CA ASP A 96 25.69 2.53 -12.73
C ASP A 96 25.91 3.57 -11.62
N ARG A 97 24.86 3.95 -10.88
CA ARG A 97 24.86 5.04 -9.93
C ARG A 97 24.16 4.67 -8.63
N LYS A 98 24.54 5.34 -7.53
CA LYS A 98 23.97 5.10 -6.21
C LYS A 98 23.84 6.38 -5.39
N GLU A 99 22.80 6.43 -4.58
CA GLU A 99 22.65 7.45 -3.56
C GLU A 99 23.72 7.29 -2.48
N LYS A 100 24.10 8.41 -1.89
CA LYS A 100 25.10 8.49 -0.80
C LYS A 100 24.52 9.26 0.37
N ILE A 101 24.83 8.80 1.57
CA ILE A 101 24.50 9.53 2.79
C ILE A 101 25.78 10.07 3.45
N LYS A 102 25.70 11.30 3.95
CA LYS A 102 26.80 12.03 4.59
C LYS A 102 26.29 12.73 5.86
N ASP A 103 27.21 13.15 6.69
CA ASP A 103 26.99 14.07 7.82
C ASP A 103 25.91 13.58 8.80
N ILE A 104 25.89 12.26 9.08
CA ILE A 104 24.99 11.72 10.08
C ILE A 104 25.44 12.21 11.47
N VAL A 105 24.54 12.95 12.13
CA VAL A 105 24.67 13.38 13.51
C VAL A 105 23.41 12.96 14.26
N ALA A 106 23.58 12.23 15.37
CA ALA A 106 22.45 11.78 16.17
C ALA A 106 22.78 11.86 17.67
N GLN A 107 21.83 12.31 18.48
CA GLN A 107 22.02 12.57 19.91
C GLN A 107 20.73 12.27 20.69
N THR A 108 20.92 11.74 21.89
CA THR A 108 19.86 11.56 22.88
C THR A 108 20.09 12.52 24.05
N TYR A 109 19.04 13.22 24.44
CA TYR A 109 19.01 14.13 25.57
C TYR A 109 18.13 13.55 26.66
N ASN A 110 18.64 13.46 27.87
CA ASN A 110 17.93 13.00 29.06
C ASN A 110 17.98 14.05 30.17
N LEU A 111 16.92 14.13 30.95
CA LEU A 111 16.89 14.92 32.19
C LEU A 111 17.08 13.95 33.38
N ILE A 112 18.25 14.00 34.01
CA ILE A 112 18.62 13.16 35.15
C ILE A 112 18.94 14.08 36.32
N ASP A 113 18.24 13.94 37.45
CA ASP A 113 18.43 14.75 38.67
C ASP A 113 18.43 16.28 38.37
N GLY A 114 17.53 16.71 37.49
CA GLY A 114 17.42 18.10 37.08
C GLY A 114 18.49 18.60 36.11
N LYS A 115 19.46 17.76 35.74
CA LYS A 115 20.53 18.10 34.79
C LYS A 115 20.29 17.45 33.43
N VAL A 116 20.57 18.20 32.37
CA VAL A 116 20.51 17.69 30.99
C VAL A 116 21.77 16.92 30.67
N THR A 117 21.64 15.63 30.35
CA THR A 117 22.72 14.79 29.84
C THR A 117 22.56 14.53 28.36
N THR A 118 23.67 14.45 27.61
CA THR A 118 23.65 14.24 26.16
C THR A 118 24.54 13.05 25.80
N ASN A 119 23.99 12.12 25.03
CA ASN A 119 24.70 10.97 24.51
C ASN A 119 24.72 11.03 22.97
N LYS A 120 25.91 11.04 22.39
CA LYS A 120 26.10 11.11 20.93
C LYS A 120 26.20 9.71 20.33
N LEU A 121 25.65 9.53 19.13
CA LEU A 121 25.85 8.33 18.32
C LEU A 121 27.33 8.20 17.95
N ASN A 122 27.92 7.04 18.21
CA ASN A 122 29.24 6.70 17.70
C ASN A 122 29.12 6.26 16.22
N LYS A 123 29.97 6.79 15.36
CA LYS A 123 29.98 6.42 13.93
C LYS A 123 30.21 4.92 13.67
N ALA A 124 30.88 4.21 14.58
CA ALA A 124 31.07 2.77 14.52
C ALA A 124 29.74 1.97 14.63
N HIS A 125 28.67 2.61 15.13
CA HIS A 125 27.34 2.01 15.23
C HIS A 125 26.40 2.41 14.10
N ILE A 126 26.95 2.82 12.97
CA ILE A 126 26.22 3.08 11.72
C ILE A 126 26.50 1.91 10.78
N PHE A 127 25.49 1.13 10.49
CA PHE A 127 25.59 -0.08 9.68
C PHE A 127 25.04 0.14 8.28
N LYS A 128 25.65 -0.49 7.29
CA LYS A 128 25.17 -0.54 5.91
C LYS A 128 24.91 -1.98 5.52
N GLU A 129 23.74 -2.23 4.93
CA GLU A 129 23.28 -3.56 4.55
C GLU A 129 22.66 -3.52 3.15
N LYS A 130 23.02 -4.48 2.29
CA LYS A 130 22.34 -4.66 0.99
C LYS A 130 20.96 -5.24 1.28
N TYR A 131 19.90 -4.51 0.93
CA TYR A 131 18.52 -4.98 1.09
C TYR A 131 18.06 -5.80 -0.12
N ASN A 132 18.30 -5.26 -1.33
CA ASN A 132 18.09 -5.92 -2.62
C ASN A 132 18.99 -5.27 -3.67
N ASP A 133 18.79 -5.58 -4.95
CA ASP A 133 19.63 -5.04 -6.02
C ASP A 133 19.49 -3.52 -6.20
N ASN A 134 18.36 -2.95 -5.83
CA ASN A 134 18.06 -1.52 -5.99
C ASN A 134 18.21 -0.71 -4.71
N TYR A 135 18.37 -1.33 -3.53
CA TYR A 135 18.42 -0.61 -2.27
C TYR A 135 19.52 -1.09 -1.32
N THR A 136 20.17 -0.13 -0.71
CA THR A 136 21.08 -0.31 0.43
C THR A 136 20.46 0.39 1.63
N LEU A 137 20.43 -0.25 2.80
CA LEU A 137 19.97 0.33 4.06
C LEU A 137 21.14 0.92 4.84
N VAL A 138 20.92 2.09 5.41
CA VAL A 138 21.77 2.65 6.46
C VAL A 138 20.97 2.65 7.75
N LYS A 139 21.48 1.94 8.74
CA LYS A 139 20.80 1.70 10.03
C LYS A 139 21.64 2.21 11.19
N PHE A 140 21.00 2.86 12.15
CA PHE A 140 21.61 3.20 13.43
C PHE A 140 20.56 3.33 14.52
N THR A 141 20.97 3.12 15.77
CA THR A 141 20.11 3.29 16.94
C THR A 141 20.69 4.38 17.84
N LEU A 142 19.85 5.32 18.27
CA LEU A 142 20.25 6.37 19.20
C LEU A 142 20.52 5.76 20.59
N PRO A 143 21.65 6.11 21.24
CA PRO A 143 22.06 5.49 22.51
C PRO A 143 21.25 6.01 23.70
N ASN A 144 21.21 5.23 24.79
CA ASN A 144 20.69 5.62 26.10
C ASN A 144 19.28 6.21 26.10
N ILE A 145 18.38 5.60 25.33
CA ILE A 145 16.99 5.99 25.24
C ILE A 145 16.26 5.64 26.54
N LYS A 146 15.40 6.55 27.00
CA LYS A 146 14.51 6.39 28.17
C LYS A 146 13.17 7.03 27.89
N ALA A 147 12.12 6.63 28.61
CA ALA A 147 10.88 7.41 28.63
C ALA A 147 11.21 8.85 29.11
N GLY A 148 10.75 9.86 28.39
CA GLY A 148 11.09 11.26 28.62
C GLY A 148 12.30 11.78 27.84
N SER A 149 13.06 10.94 27.12
CA SER A 149 14.15 11.40 26.25
C SER A 149 13.64 12.31 25.12
N VAL A 150 14.48 13.25 24.70
CA VAL A 150 14.37 13.92 23.41
C VAL A 150 15.52 13.43 22.55
N ILE A 151 15.22 12.96 21.36
CA ILE A 151 16.22 12.56 20.36
C ILE A 151 16.29 13.55 19.22
N THR A 152 17.50 13.78 18.71
CA THR A 152 17.72 14.54 17.49
C THR A 152 18.60 13.75 16.55
N TYR A 153 18.28 13.79 15.25
CA TYR A 153 19.20 13.31 14.23
C TYR A 153 19.08 14.15 12.96
N SER A 154 20.17 14.20 12.22
CA SER A 154 20.25 14.86 10.93
C SER A 154 21.19 14.12 10.01
N TYR A 155 20.96 14.26 8.71
CA TYR A 155 21.82 13.71 7.67
C TYR A 155 21.65 14.47 6.37
N LYS A 156 22.59 14.24 5.45
CA LYS A 156 22.59 14.74 4.09
C LYS A 156 22.56 13.57 3.11
N LEU A 157 21.51 13.51 2.29
CA LEU A 157 21.36 12.55 1.19
C LEU A 157 21.80 13.23 -0.11
N GLN A 158 22.70 12.59 -0.87
CA GLN A 158 23.13 12.99 -2.20
C GLN A 158 22.64 11.95 -3.20
N SER A 159 21.81 12.38 -4.17
CA SER A 159 21.18 11.53 -5.17
C SER A 159 21.51 12.00 -6.59
N PRO A 160 22.09 11.16 -7.43
CA PRO A 160 22.28 11.48 -8.85
C PRO A 160 21.01 11.29 -9.69
N PHE A 161 19.88 10.98 -9.05
CA PHE A 161 18.63 10.61 -9.70
C PHE A 161 17.61 11.75 -9.67
N MET A 162 17.74 12.68 -10.59
CA MET A 162 16.84 13.84 -10.66
C MET A 162 15.36 13.46 -10.92
N TYR A 163 15.12 12.34 -11.58
CA TYR A 163 13.76 11.83 -11.80
C TYR A 163 13.09 11.29 -10.52
N LYS A 164 13.86 11.06 -9.44
CA LYS A 164 13.40 10.70 -8.11
C LYS A 164 13.54 11.87 -7.14
N TYR A 165 13.05 13.05 -7.51
CA TYR A 165 13.10 14.20 -6.60
C TYR A 165 12.43 13.84 -5.28
N LYS A 166 13.11 14.13 -4.17
CA LYS A 166 12.65 13.68 -2.84
C LYS A 166 11.32 14.33 -2.49
N GLY A 167 10.29 13.49 -2.26
CA GLY A 167 9.05 13.92 -1.65
C GLY A 167 9.19 14.07 -0.13
N TRP A 168 8.16 14.58 0.53
CA TRP A 168 8.14 14.79 1.98
C TRP A 168 6.86 14.27 2.62
N ASN A 169 7.00 13.44 3.65
CA ASN A 169 5.88 12.90 4.41
C ASN A 169 5.60 13.79 5.63
N PHE A 170 4.60 14.66 5.51
CA PHE A 170 4.17 15.49 6.65
C PHE A 170 3.54 14.68 7.76
N GLN A 171 2.90 13.56 7.47
CA GLN A 171 2.22 12.72 8.45
C GLN A 171 2.94 11.38 8.62
N SER A 172 2.85 10.79 9.82
CA SER A 172 3.43 9.49 10.16
C SER A 172 2.56 8.77 11.21
N ASP A 173 3.03 7.65 11.71
CA ASP A 173 2.40 6.85 12.78
C ASP A 173 2.43 7.50 14.17
N ILE A 174 3.11 8.65 14.33
CA ILE A 174 3.09 9.47 15.55
C ILE A 174 2.70 10.91 15.21
N PRO A 175 2.09 11.65 16.14
CA PRO A 175 1.76 13.05 15.92
C PRO A 175 3.00 13.92 15.75
N LYS A 176 2.82 15.07 15.07
CA LYS A 176 3.88 16.03 14.82
C LYS A 176 3.39 17.46 15.11
N LEU A 177 4.18 18.23 15.86
CA LEU A 177 3.90 19.66 16.11
C LEU A 177 4.25 20.51 14.90
N HIS A 178 5.38 20.24 14.26
CA HIS A 178 5.86 21.03 13.12
C HIS A 178 6.63 20.15 12.14
N SER A 179 6.19 20.19 10.88
CA SER A 179 6.85 19.53 9.76
C SER A 179 7.02 20.54 8.62
N GLU A 180 8.25 20.73 8.16
CA GLU A 180 8.63 21.75 7.18
C GLU A 180 9.42 21.13 6.04
N TYR A 181 9.08 21.49 4.81
CA TYR A 181 9.83 21.07 3.63
C TYR A 181 10.14 22.26 2.74
N LYS A 182 11.41 22.42 2.42
CA LYS A 182 11.93 23.44 1.50
C LYS A 182 12.46 22.79 0.24
N THR A 183 12.22 23.42 -0.89
CA THR A 183 12.78 22.99 -2.17
C THR A 183 13.36 24.16 -2.94
N SER A 184 14.46 23.94 -3.64
CA SER A 184 15.02 24.85 -4.62
C SER A 184 15.20 24.11 -5.94
N ILE A 185 14.32 24.37 -6.91
CA ILE A 185 14.26 23.64 -8.17
C ILE A 185 14.62 24.58 -9.32
N PRO A 186 15.78 24.37 -10.00
CA PRO A 186 16.15 25.12 -11.18
C PRO A 186 15.16 24.88 -12.33
N GLY A 187 14.88 25.90 -13.13
CA GLY A 187 13.95 25.86 -14.25
C GLY A 187 14.32 24.88 -15.38
N ASN A 188 15.51 24.26 -15.29
CA ASN A 188 15.92 23.14 -16.12
C ASN A 188 15.09 21.89 -15.87
N TRP A 189 14.58 21.69 -14.64
CA TRP A 189 13.76 20.54 -14.24
C TRP A 189 12.34 21.01 -13.93
N LEU A 190 11.38 20.54 -14.68
CA LEU A 190 9.97 20.77 -14.45
C LEU A 190 9.35 19.51 -13.85
N TYR A 191 8.68 19.63 -12.72
CA TYR A 191 8.01 18.54 -12.02
C TYR A 191 6.51 18.74 -11.96
N ASN A 192 5.75 17.64 -12.07
CA ASN A 192 4.40 17.58 -11.57
C ASN A 192 4.48 17.45 -10.04
N ILE A 193 3.81 18.34 -9.33
CA ILE A 193 3.80 18.38 -7.86
C ILE A 193 2.42 17.95 -7.38
N LYS A 194 2.37 16.92 -6.52
CA LYS A 194 1.13 16.38 -5.98
C LYS A 194 1.15 16.46 -4.45
N LEU A 195 0.15 17.11 -3.88
CA LEU A 195 -0.12 17.08 -2.44
C LEU A 195 -1.20 16.02 -2.18
N VAL A 196 -0.90 15.05 -1.33
CA VAL A 196 -1.78 13.95 -0.93
C VAL A 196 -2.21 14.16 0.51
N GLY A 197 -3.38 13.61 0.87
CA GLY A 197 -3.93 13.67 2.22
C GLY A 197 -4.92 14.82 2.43
N ALA A 198 -5.71 14.72 3.50
CA ALA A 198 -6.77 15.68 3.81
C ALA A 198 -6.27 16.90 4.59
N LYS A 199 -5.11 16.82 5.24
CA LYS A 199 -4.55 17.91 6.06
C LYS A 199 -4.03 19.04 5.16
N LYS A 200 -4.51 20.26 5.41
CA LYS A 200 -4.06 21.46 4.68
C LYS A 200 -2.69 21.93 5.16
N LEU A 201 -1.90 22.50 4.24
CA LEU A 201 -0.67 23.21 4.58
C LEU A 201 -0.98 24.46 5.40
N PHE A 202 -0.20 24.68 6.46
CA PHE A 202 -0.19 25.94 7.23
C PHE A 202 0.49 27.04 6.42
N LYS A 203 1.54 26.68 5.66
CA LYS A 203 2.27 27.59 4.78
C LYS A 203 2.55 26.90 3.45
N ASN A 204 2.33 27.61 2.33
CA ASN A 204 2.65 27.20 0.98
C ASN A 204 3.02 28.47 0.20
N GLU A 205 4.31 28.76 0.14
CA GLU A 205 4.84 29.95 -0.51
C GLU A 205 5.96 29.55 -1.47
N SER A 206 6.08 30.28 -2.58
CA SER A 206 7.14 30.09 -3.57
C SER A 206 7.64 31.43 -4.05
N GLU A 207 8.95 31.53 -4.24
CA GLU A 207 9.63 32.70 -4.80
C GLU A 207 10.64 32.26 -5.87
N VAL A 208 11.00 33.18 -6.75
CA VAL A 208 12.01 32.94 -7.80
C VAL A 208 13.34 33.56 -7.41
N GLU A 209 14.34 32.70 -7.24
CA GLU A 209 15.73 33.11 -7.09
C GLU A 209 16.39 33.20 -8.47
N LYS A 210 16.87 34.40 -8.83
CA LYS A 210 17.53 34.59 -10.11
C LYS A 210 18.97 34.07 -10.07
N ASN A 211 19.38 33.39 -11.16
CA ASN A 211 20.75 32.91 -11.35
C ASN A 211 21.26 31.98 -10.22
N CYS A 212 20.39 31.16 -9.69
CA CYS A 212 20.69 30.23 -8.59
C CYS A 212 21.63 29.08 -8.99
N LEU A 213 21.60 28.68 -10.28
CA LEU A 213 22.43 27.59 -10.82
C LEU A 213 23.19 28.06 -12.05
N GLU A 214 24.49 27.84 -12.06
CA GLU A 214 25.37 28.12 -13.20
C GLU A 214 25.55 26.87 -14.05
N GLY A 215 25.56 27.02 -15.36
CA GLY A 215 25.80 25.99 -16.35
C GLY A 215 27.00 26.28 -17.24
N PRO A 216 27.32 25.39 -18.18
CA PRO A 216 28.40 25.60 -19.15
C PRO A 216 28.20 26.90 -19.96
N GLY A 217 29.32 27.54 -20.33
CA GLY A 217 29.31 28.73 -21.22
C GLY A 217 28.60 29.94 -20.61
N ASN A 218 28.70 30.17 -19.29
CA ASN A 218 28.02 31.25 -18.56
C ASN A 218 26.49 31.22 -18.62
N SER A 219 25.90 30.13 -19.03
CA SER A 219 24.45 29.92 -18.93
C SER A 219 24.01 29.86 -17.46
N ARG A 220 22.80 30.35 -17.17
CA ARG A 220 22.28 30.42 -15.80
C ARG A 220 20.81 30.00 -15.76
N ALA A 221 20.43 29.30 -14.72
CA ALA A 221 19.05 29.01 -14.43
C ALA A 221 18.54 29.82 -13.24
N HIS A 222 17.22 30.09 -13.24
CA HIS A 222 16.49 30.60 -12.08
C HIS A 222 15.89 29.43 -11.33
N CYS A 223 15.82 29.49 -10.01
CA CYS A 223 15.20 28.47 -9.18
C CYS A 223 13.83 28.93 -8.68
N SER A 224 12.90 27.97 -8.60
CA SER A 224 11.69 28.10 -7.80
C SER A 224 12.01 27.60 -6.39
N ASN A 225 12.07 28.50 -5.43
CA ASN A 225 12.26 28.21 -4.02
C ASN A 225 10.88 28.12 -3.36
N SER A 226 10.54 26.96 -2.83
CA SER A 226 9.24 26.75 -2.20
C SER A 226 9.39 26.31 -0.74
N ILE A 227 8.45 26.73 0.09
CA ILE A 227 8.34 26.30 1.49
C ILE A 227 6.94 25.79 1.78
N TYR A 228 6.89 24.57 2.32
CA TYR A 228 5.68 23.88 2.72
C TYR A 228 5.75 23.57 4.20
N ILE A 229 4.76 23.99 4.98
CA ILE A 229 4.70 23.76 6.43
C ILE A 229 3.34 23.15 6.78
N MET A 230 3.36 22.10 7.57
CA MET A 230 2.19 21.61 8.32
C MET A 230 2.46 21.70 9.82
N LYS A 231 1.41 21.96 10.59
CA LYS A 231 1.46 22.03 12.07
C LYS A 231 0.33 21.21 12.68
N ASP A 232 0.55 20.79 13.91
CA ASP A 232 -0.44 20.05 14.72
C ASP A 232 -1.05 18.89 13.91
N ILE A 233 -0.16 18.02 13.45
CA ILE A 233 -0.48 16.91 12.55
C ILE A 233 -0.76 15.69 13.43
N PRO A 234 -1.98 15.11 13.38
CA PRO A 234 -2.30 13.90 14.13
C PRO A 234 -1.52 12.70 13.58
N ALA A 235 -1.32 11.69 14.41
CA ALA A 235 -0.84 10.39 13.95
C ALA A 235 -1.78 9.83 12.89
N PHE A 236 -1.23 9.14 11.89
CA PHE A 236 -2.02 8.37 10.95
C PHE A 236 -2.21 6.97 11.52
N ILE A 237 -3.43 6.65 11.91
CA ILE A 237 -3.80 5.35 12.46
C ILE A 237 -4.54 4.57 11.39
N GLU A 238 -4.03 3.39 11.07
CA GLU A 238 -4.66 2.48 10.11
C GLU A 238 -5.77 1.68 10.81
N GLU A 239 -6.93 1.57 10.16
CA GLU A 239 -8.04 0.74 10.59
C GLU A 239 -8.46 -0.24 9.50
N ASN A 240 -9.21 -1.25 9.91
CA ASN A 240 -9.82 -2.19 8.98
C ASN A 240 -10.66 -1.47 7.90
N TYR A 241 -10.76 -2.09 6.75
CA TYR A 241 -11.51 -1.56 5.60
C TYR A 241 -10.99 -0.21 5.10
N MET A 242 -9.71 0.03 5.24
CA MET A 242 -8.98 1.07 4.53
C MET A 242 -8.33 0.46 3.28
N THR A 243 -8.15 1.25 2.22
CA THR A 243 -7.24 0.90 1.13
C THR A 243 -5.79 1.19 1.58
N SER A 244 -4.84 1.40 0.68
CA SER A 244 -3.49 1.76 1.11
C SER A 244 -3.44 3.09 1.87
N LYS A 245 -2.67 3.15 2.96
CA LYS A 245 -2.34 4.43 3.61
C LYS A 245 -1.68 5.43 2.65
N LEU A 246 -1.04 4.95 1.59
CA LEU A 246 -0.44 5.79 0.55
C LEU A 246 -1.47 6.67 -0.16
N ASN A 247 -2.75 6.33 -0.12
CA ASN A 247 -3.81 7.16 -0.70
C ASN A 247 -4.15 8.38 0.16
N TYR A 248 -3.85 8.34 1.47
CA TYR A 248 -4.39 9.30 2.45
C TYR A 248 -3.33 9.99 3.30
N LEU A 249 -2.14 9.40 3.44
CA LEU A 249 -1.04 9.96 4.24
C LEU A 249 -0.62 11.32 3.69
N ALA A 250 -0.65 12.36 4.54
CA ALA A 250 -0.31 13.71 4.12
C ALA A 250 1.16 13.80 3.68
N ARG A 251 1.39 14.06 2.40
CA ARG A 251 2.72 14.15 1.79
C ARG A 251 2.72 14.97 0.51
N ILE A 252 3.88 15.40 0.09
CA ILE A 252 4.13 16.02 -1.20
C ILE A 252 5.04 15.11 -2.05
N GLU A 253 4.69 14.95 -3.31
CA GLU A 253 5.38 14.10 -4.29
C GLU A 253 5.78 14.92 -5.50
N TYR A 254 6.89 14.53 -6.12
CA TYR A 254 7.44 15.16 -7.32
C TYR A 254 7.66 14.11 -8.40
N GLU A 255 7.18 14.39 -9.58
CA GLU A 255 7.40 13.56 -10.77
C GLU A 255 8.01 14.40 -11.89
N LEU A 256 9.16 13.98 -12.40
CA LEU A 256 9.84 14.73 -13.46
C LEU A 256 9.02 14.73 -14.73
N LYS A 257 8.64 15.93 -15.17
CA LYS A 257 7.88 16.15 -16.41
C LYS A 257 8.81 16.43 -17.59
N THR A 258 9.70 17.41 -17.45
CA THR A 258 10.58 17.85 -18.55
C THR A 258 11.93 18.25 -17.98
N PHE A 259 12.99 17.89 -18.67
CA PHE A 259 14.34 18.41 -18.45
C PHE A 259 14.78 19.24 -19.65
N LYS A 260 15.31 20.44 -19.39
CA LYS A 260 15.86 21.36 -20.39
C LYS A 260 17.35 21.53 -20.11
N GLY A 261 18.20 20.97 -20.97
CA GLY A 261 19.64 21.12 -20.89
C GLY A 261 20.08 22.58 -21.11
N PHE A 262 21.23 22.96 -20.57
CA PHE A 262 21.85 24.27 -20.85
C PHE A 262 22.30 24.40 -22.32
N ASP A 263 22.44 23.30 -23.03
CA ASP A 263 22.75 23.20 -24.47
C ASP A 263 21.50 23.37 -25.37
N GLY A 264 20.33 23.61 -24.77
CA GLY A 264 19.05 23.71 -25.47
C GLY A 264 18.35 22.39 -25.73
N THR A 265 18.91 21.26 -25.31
CA THR A 265 18.21 19.97 -25.39
C THR A 265 16.96 19.99 -24.51
N VAL A 266 15.87 19.38 -25.00
CA VAL A 266 14.61 19.23 -24.26
C VAL A 266 14.25 17.76 -24.23
N ASN A 267 14.25 17.18 -23.05
CA ASN A 267 13.78 15.82 -22.82
C ASN A 267 12.43 15.89 -22.10
N ASP A 268 11.38 15.53 -22.80
CA ASP A 268 10.05 15.44 -22.22
C ASP A 268 9.79 14.01 -21.73
N TYR A 269 9.59 13.87 -20.43
CA TYR A 269 9.26 12.61 -19.76
C TYR A 269 7.76 12.47 -19.55
N SER A 270 6.99 13.54 -19.80
CA SER A 270 5.54 13.47 -19.76
C SER A 270 5.04 12.65 -20.93
N LYS A 271 4.52 11.49 -20.61
CA LYS A 271 3.90 10.61 -21.60
C LYS A 271 2.39 10.84 -21.59
N THR A 272 1.77 10.69 -22.74
CA THR A 272 0.33 10.47 -22.82
C THR A 272 0.06 8.97 -22.69
N TRP A 273 -1.13 8.61 -22.28
CA TRP A 273 -1.53 7.21 -22.24
C TRP A 273 -1.42 6.53 -23.61
N GLU A 274 -1.65 7.26 -24.70
CA GLU A 274 -1.45 6.76 -26.06
C GLU A 274 0.04 6.43 -26.35
N THR A 275 0.97 7.26 -25.87
CA THR A 275 2.41 7.01 -26.02
C THR A 275 2.83 5.77 -25.21
N VAL A 276 2.31 5.65 -23.99
CA VAL A 276 2.55 4.48 -23.13
C VAL A 276 2.02 3.20 -23.75
N ASP A 277 0.83 3.23 -24.35
CA ASP A 277 0.27 2.06 -25.05
C ASP A 277 1.15 1.60 -26.22
N LYS A 278 1.74 2.55 -26.98
CA LYS A 278 2.70 2.24 -28.06
C LYS A 278 3.98 1.60 -27.52
N GLU A 279 4.49 2.10 -26.40
CA GLU A 279 5.67 1.53 -25.74
C GLU A 279 5.37 0.13 -25.20
N PHE A 280 4.27 -0.06 -24.48
CA PHE A 280 3.87 -1.36 -23.96
C PHE A 280 3.65 -2.41 -25.05
N LYS A 281 3.14 -2.02 -26.21
CA LYS A 281 2.97 -2.92 -27.35
C LYS A 281 4.31 -3.53 -27.82
N SER A 282 5.41 -2.79 -27.75
CA SER A 282 6.75 -3.23 -28.16
C SER A 282 7.63 -3.71 -27.01
N ASP A 283 7.21 -3.49 -25.76
CA ASP A 283 7.96 -3.85 -24.56
C ASP A 283 8.20 -5.35 -24.47
N LYS A 284 9.41 -5.74 -24.02
CA LYS A 284 9.87 -7.14 -23.98
C LYS A 284 9.12 -7.99 -22.95
N ASP A 285 8.71 -7.38 -21.84
CA ASP A 285 8.06 -8.04 -20.70
C ASP A 285 6.53 -8.05 -20.82
N ILE A 286 5.94 -7.15 -21.62
CA ILE A 286 4.49 -7.07 -21.83
C ILE A 286 4.11 -7.42 -23.29
N GLY A 287 4.26 -6.50 -24.20
CA GLY A 287 3.71 -6.63 -25.56
C GLY A 287 4.28 -7.80 -26.33
N ARG A 288 5.60 -8.03 -26.22
CA ARG A 288 6.24 -9.19 -26.84
C ARG A 288 5.83 -10.51 -26.20
N GLN A 289 5.54 -10.55 -24.89
CA GLN A 289 5.03 -11.76 -24.24
C GLN A 289 3.57 -12.03 -24.63
N LEU A 290 2.72 -10.99 -24.70
CA LEU A 290 1.32 -11.07 -25.14
C LEU A 290 1.16 -11.46 -26.62
N SER A 291 2.16 -11.20 -27.45
CA SER A 291 2.16 -11.54 -28.88
C SER A 291 2.72 -12.94 -29.20
N LYS A 292 3.23 -13.66 -28.20
CA LYS A 292 3.74 -15.03 -28.41
C LYS A 292 2.62 -15.97 -28.83
N SER A 293 2.83 -16.63 -29.96
CA SER A 293 1.95 -17.72 -30.41
C SER A 293 2.14 -18.95 -29.54
N VAL A 294 1.04 -19.59 -29.19
CA VAL A 294 1.00 -20.88 -28.49
C VAL A 294 0.23 -21.87 -29.36
N LYS A 295 0.68 -23.11 -29.43
CA LYS A 295 -0.07 -24.21 -30.02
C LYS A 295 -0.88 -24.85 -28.92
N LEU A 296 -2.20 -24.92 -29.10
CA LEU A 296 -3.10 -25.42 -28.04
C LEU A 296 -2.83 -26.86 -27.68
N GLU A 297 -2.44 -27.67 -28.65
CA GLU A 297 -2.16 -29.11 -28.52
C GLU A 297 -0.98 -29.38 -27.58
N ASP A 298 -0.06 -28.40 -27.43
CA ASP A 298 1.09 -28.50 -26.50
C ASP A 298 0.67 -28.34 -25.04
N PHE A 299 -0.55 -27.84 -24.78
CA PHE A 299 -1.02 -27.46 -23.44
C PHE A 299 -2.32 -28.17 -23.04
N LEU A 300 -3.23 -28.35 -23.96
CA LEU A 300 -4.61 -28.70 -23.68
C LEU A 300 -4.96 -30.03 -24.33
N SER A 301 -5.84 -30.77 -23.69
CA SER A 301 -6.41 -31.99 -24.25
C SER A 301 -7.45 -31.70 -25.34
N ASP A 302 -7.67 -32.67 -26.23
CA ASP A 302 -8.59 -32.53 -27.37
C ASP A 302 -10.03 -32.18 -26.95
N ASP A 303 -10.47 -32.65 -25.81
CA ASP A 303 -11.81 -32.33 -25.27
C ASP A 303 -11.93 -30.82 -24.89
N ILE A 304 -10.86 -30.18 -24.41
CA ILE A 304 -10.85 -28.74 -24.15
C ILE A 304 -10.78 -27.95 -25.46
N ILE A 305 -9.90 -28.37 -26.37
CA ILE A 305 -9.71 -27.67 -27.66
C ILE A 305 -11.00 -27.69 -28.47
N ASN A 306 -11.69 -28.83 -28.49
CA ASN A 306 -12.90 -29.04 -29.28
C ASN A 306 -14.21 -28.64 -28.56
N GLU A 307 -14.14 -28.14 -27.31
CA GLU A 307 -15.33 -27.64 -26.59
C GLU A 307 -15.98 -26.46 -27.36
N LYS A 308 -17.24 -26.63 -27.75
CA LYS A 308 -17.96 -25.67 -28.58
C LYS A 308 -18.47 -24.45 -27.81
N ASP A 309 -18.86 -24.65 -26.56
CA ASP A 309 -19.29 -23.54 -25.71
C ASP A 309 -18.10 -22.69 -25.31
N ALA A 310 -18.05 -21.44 -25.77
CA ALA A 310 -16.96 -20.51 -25.56
C ALA A 310 -16.67 -20.26 -24.07
N LYS A 311 -17.75 -20.15 -23.25
CA LYS A 311 -17.58 -19.92 -21.80
C LYS A 311 -17.03 -21.15 -21.11
N LYS A 312 -17.52 -22.32 -21.45
CA LYS A 312 -17.03 -23.60 -20.89
C LYS A 312 -15.58 -23.83 -21.31
N ARG A 313 -15.23 -23.58 -22.58
CA ARG A 313 -13.86 -23.66 -23.09
C ARG A 313 -12.92 -22.72 -22.35
N ALA A 314 -13.30 -21.44 -22.20
CA ALA A 314 -12.52 -20.46 -21.44
C ALA A 314 -12.34 -20.89 -19.97
N HIS A 315 -13.36 -21.43 -19.35
CA HIS A 315 -13.30 -21.93 -17.97
C HIS A 315 -12.34 -23.14 -17.84
N LEU A 316 -12.37 -24.07 -18.78
CA LEU A 316 -11.47 -25.24 -18.79
C LEU A 316 -10.01 -24.81 -18.97
N ILE A 317 -9.74 -23.84 -19.88
CA ILE A 317 -8.40 -23.27 -20.08
C ILE A 317 -7.92 -22.58 -18.80
N PHE A 318 -8.77 -21.77 -18.17
CA PHE A 318 -8.47 -21.09 -16.91
C PHE A 318 -8.10 -22.10 -15.80
N LYS A 319 -8.90 -23.15 -15.62
CA LYS A 319 -8.62 -24.23 -14.67
C LYS A 319 -7.31 -24.98 -14.98
N HIS A 320 -7.03 -25.21 -16.27
CA HIS A 320 -5.78 -25.84 -16.68
C HIS A 320 -4.57 -25.01 -16.23
N VAL A 321 -4.59 -23.68 -16.48
CA VAL A 321 -3.50 -22.79 -16.08
C VAL A 321 -3.34 -22.74 -14.56
N GLN A 322 -4.44 -22.57 -13.81
CA GLN A 322 -4.42 -22.58 -12.34
C GLN A 322 -3.84 -23.88 -11.75
N LYS A 323 -4.18 -25.03 -12.33
CA LYS A 323 -3.71 -26.34 -11.84
C LYS A 323 -2.25 -26.60 -12.18
N THR A 324 -1.78 -26.10 -13.33
CA THR A 324 -0.48 -26.46 -13.89
C THR A 324 0.64 -25.54 -13.44
N TYR A 325 0.35 -24.25 -13.17
CA TYR A 325 1.36 -23.25 -12.89
C TYR A 325 1.19 -22.64 -11.50
N VAL A 326 2.33 -22.42 -10.83
CA VAL A 326 2.36 -21.92 -9.45
C VAL A 326 2.95 -20.50 -9.45
N TRP A 327 2.26 -19.60 -8.78
CA TRP A 327 2.76 -18.27 -8.54
C TRP A 327 3.87 -18.28 -7.47
N ASN A 328 5.00 -17.64 -7.78
CA ASN A 328 6.18 -17.57 -6.91
C ASN A 328 6.12 -16.45 -5.85
N GLY A 329 5.04 -15.66 -5.79
CA GLY A 329 4.87 -14.53 -4.88
C GLY A 329 5.28 -13.17 -5.46
N ASP A 330 5.93 -13.12 -6.63
CA ASP A 330 6.43 -11.88 -7.23
C ASP A 330 5.35 -11.12 -7.99
N TYR A 331 5.28 -9.79 -7.72
CA TYR A 331 4.41 -8.82 -8.40
C TYR A 331 5.09 -8.14 -9.59
N LYS A 332 5.95 -8.84 -10.32
CA LYS A 332 6.67 -8.25 -11.46
C LYS A 332 5.79 -8.16 -12.69
N ILE A 333 5.79 -6.98 -13.33
CA ILE A 333 5.03 -6.73 -14.56
C ILE A 333 5.89 -6.15 -15.71
N PHE A 334 7.01 -5.47 -15.38
CA PHE A 334 7.89 -4.82 -16.36
C PHE A 334 9.32 -5.35 -16.33
N GLU A 335 9.56 -6.41 -15.60
CA GLU A 335 10.85 -7.09 -15.50
C GLU A 335 10.67 -8.58 -15.22
N ASP A 336 11.58 -9.38 -15.72
CA ASP A 336 11.62 -10.84 -15.52
C ASP A 336 10.32 -11.57 -15.92
N VAL A 337 9.58 -11.05 -16.88
CA VAL A 337 8.38 -11.69 -17.41
C VAL A 337 8.74 -12.59 -18.56
N SER A 338 8.53 -13.89 -18.41
CA SER A 338 8.87 -14.90 -19.42
C SER A 338 7.87 -16.05 -19.44
N VAL A 339 7.05 -16.09 -20.46
CA VAL A 339 6.14 -17.22 -20.72
C VAL A 339 6.93 -18.50 -21.00
N LYS A 340 8.09 -18.40 -21.66
CA LYS A 340 8.95 -19.56 -21.95
C LYS A 340 9.49 -20.21 -20.68
N ASP A 341 9.99 -19.39 -19.74
CA ASP A 341 10.54 -19.90 -18.48
C ASP A 341 9.43 -20.42 -17.55
N LEU A 342 8.26 -19.80 -17.55
CA LEU A 342 7.07 -20.31 -16.86
C LEU A 342 6.69 -21.72 -17.37
N ILE A 343 6.64 -21.92 -18.68
CA ILE A 343 6.29 -23.23 -19.28
C ILE A 343 7.30 -24.29 -18.84
N LYS A 344 8.60 -23.96 -18.85
CA LYS A 344 9.69 -24.86 -18.46
C LYS A 344 9.65 -25.18 -16.96
N ASN A 345 9.54 -24.16 -16.12
CA ASN A 345 9.73 -24.29 -14.67
C ASN A 345 8.44 -24.54 -13.90
N LYS A 346 7.27 -24.39 -14.53
CA LYS A 346 5.92 -24.47 -13.95
C LYS A 346 5.66 -23.47 -12.82
N THR A 347 6.59 -22.55 -12.57
CA THR A 347 6.53 -21.51 -11.54
C THR A 347 6.96 -20.18 -12.15
N GLY A 348 6.25 -19.10 -11.83
CA GLY A 348 6.54 -17.78 -12.36
C GLY A 348 5.83 -16.65 -11.61
N ASN A 349 6.13 -15.41 -12.03
CA ASN A 349 5.50 -14.22 -11.50
C ASN A 349 4.06 -14.04 -12.05
N VAL A 350 3.34 -13.08 -11.47
CA VAL A 350 1.94 -12.74 -11.82
C VAL A 350 1.77 -12.60 -13.34
N SER A 351 2.61 -11.79 -13.97
CA SER A 351 2.45 -11.47 -15.39
C SER A 351 2.73 -12.66 -16.28
N SER A 352 3.75 -13.46 -15.99
CA SER A 352 4.06 -14.66 -16.77
C SER A 352 2.87 -15.63 -16.80
N ILE A 353 2.20 -15.85 -15.66
CA ILE A 353 1.03 -16.75 -15.55
C ILE A 353 -0.18 -16.18 -16.31
N ASN A 354 -0.53 -14.93 -16.05
CA ASN A 354 -1.73 -14.33 -16.65
C ASN A 354 -1.54 -14.03 -18.15
N ILE A 355 -0.31 -13.76 -18.60
CA ILE A 355 0.00 -13.65 -20.04
C ILE A 355 -0.09 -15.02 -20.74
N LEU A 356 0.35 -16.11 -20.10
CA LEU A 356 0.13 -17.45 -20.67
C LEU A 356 -1.37 -17.74 -20.80
N LEU A 357 -2.16 -17.44 -19.76
CA LEU A 357 -3.63 -17.57 -19.82
C LEU A 357 -4.20 -16.74 -20.99
N HIS A 358 -3.79 -15.48 -21.13
CA HIS A 358 -4.18 -14.62 -22.26
C HIS A 358 -3.87 -15.30 -23.59
N ASN A 359 -2.66 -15.81 -23.77
CA ASN A 359 -2.22 -16.38 -25.05
C ASN A 359 -2.98 -17.67 -25.42
N LEU A 360 -3.29 -18.52 -24.43
CA LEU A 360 -4.13 -19.71 -24.63
C LEU A 360 -5.59 -19.36 -24.99
N LEU A 361 -6.18 -18.41 -24.29
CA LEU A 361 -7.54 -17.93 -24.57
C LEU A 361 -7.62 -17.29 -25.96
N LYS A 362 -6.66 -16.45 -26.32
CA LYS A 362 -6.56 -15.83 -27.65
C LYS A 362 -6.41 -16.88 -28.77
N ALA A 363 -5.54 -17.88 -28.58
CA ALA A 363 -5.39 -18.98 -29.52
C ALA A 363 -6.66 -19.81 -29.67
N SER A 364 -7.51 -19.85 -28.62
CA SER A 364 -8.83 -20.49 -28.63
C SER A 364 -9.95 -19.56 -29.16
N HIS A 365 -9.62 -18.47 -29.82
CA HIS A 365 -10.56 -17.49 -30.39
C HIS A 365 -11.52 -16.84 -29.36
N ILE A 366 -11.06 -16.65 -28.13
CA ILE A 366 -11.75 -15.88 -27.09
C ILE A 366 -11.26 -14.43 -27.18
N ASP A 367 -12.19 -13.46 -27.12
CA ASP A 367 -11.82 -12.05 -27.00
C ASP A 367 -11.24 -11.81 -25.59
N VAL A 368 -9.95 -11.48 -25.56
CA VAL A 368 -9.18 -11.38 -24.33
C VAL A 368 -8.25 -10.17 -24.38
N LYS A 369 -8.19 -9.43 -23.27
CA LYS A 369 -7.33 -8.26 -23.10
C LYS A 369 -6.67 -8.29 -21.73
N PRO A 370 -5.41 -7.86 -21.62
CA PRO A 370 -4.77 -7.70 -20.32
C PRO A 370 -5.21 -6.41 -19.63
N VAL A 371 -5.23 -6.43 -18.29
CA VAL A 371 -5.57 -5.30 -17.45
C VAL A 371 -4.44 -5.06 -16.46
N LEU A 372 -3.81 -3.88 -16.53
CA LEU A 372 -2.86 -3.43 -15.53
C LEU A 372 -3.61 -2.88 -14.33
N ILE A 373 -3.19 -3.28 -13.15
CA ILE A 373 -3.78 -2.81 -11.89
C ILE A 373 -2.70 -2.45 -10.86
N SER A 374 -3.09 -1.58 -9.95
CA SER A 374 -2.39 -1.36 -8.69
C SER A 374 -3.11 -2.15 -7.61
N THR A 375 -2.41 -2.97 -6.86
CA THR A 375 -3.05 -3.71 -5.76
C THR A 375 -3.45 -2.77 -4.62
N ARG A 376 -4.41 -3.17 -3.79
CA ARG A 376 -4.92 -2.37 -2.66
C ARG A 376 -3.81 -1.79 -1.79
N ASN A 377 -2.76 -2.56 -1.50
CA ASN A 377 -1.65 -2.09 -0.67
C ASN A 377 -0.70 -1.14 -1.39
N ASN A 378 -0.71 -1.12 -2.73
CA ASN A 378 0.14 -0.26 -3.54
C ASN A 378 -0.42 1.17 -3.72
N GLY A 379 -1.72 1.37 -3.44
CA GLY A 379 -2.42 2.64 -3.60
C GLY A 379 -3.15 2.75 -4.94
N PHE A 380 -3.84 3.88 -5.15
CA PHE A 380 -4.55 4.13 -6.40
C PHE A 380 -3.58 4.57 -7.50
N PRO A 381 -3.70 4.04 -8.71
CA PRO A 381 -2.90 4.52 -9.83
C PRO A 381 -3.36 5.93 -10.26
N THR A 382 -2.43 6.74 -10.73
CA THR A 382 -2.70 8.08 -11.22
C THR A 382 -3.35 8.01 -12.60
N THR A 383 -4.55 8.58 -12.76
CA THR A 383 -5.31 8.53 -14.01
C THR A 383 -5.07 9.74 -14.93
N ILE A 384 -4.71 10.90 -14.35
CA ILE A 384 -4.60 12.17 -15.06
C ILE A 384 -3.42 12.18 -16.04
N TYR A 385 -2.32 11.54 -15.64
CA TYR A 385 -1.13 11.35 -16.47
C TYR A 385 -0.51 9.97 -16.16
N PRO A 386 0.24 9.37 -17.11
CA PRO A 386 0.81 8.04 -16.90
C PRO A 386 1.90 8.04 -15.84
N VAL A 387 1.70 7.24 -14.79
CA VAL A 387 2.72 6.86 -13.80
C VAL A 387 2.85 5.34 -13.84
N ILE A 388 3.77 4.85 -14.64
CA ILE A 388 3.91 3.40 -14.89
C ILE A 388 4.23 2.63 -13.61
N SER A 389 5.00 3.24 -12.69
CA SER A 389 5.36 2.66 -11.40
C SER A 389 4.18 2.50 -10.42
N ASP A 390 3.01 3.10 -10.71
CA ASP A 390 1.82 2.88 -9.90
C ASP A 390 1.22 1.48 -10.11
N PHE A 391 1.55 0.80 -11.21
CA PHE A 391 1.06 -0.55 -11.48
C PHE A 391 2.03 -1.59 -10.96
N ASN A 392 1.49 -2.62 -10.32
CA ASN A 392 2.27 -3.73 -9.78
C ASN A 392 1.63 -5.11 -10.04
N TYR A 393 0.56 -5.18 -10.83
CA TYR A 393 -0.16 -6.41 -11.07
C TYR A 393 -0.81 -6.43 -12.46
N LEU A 394 -0.96 -7.63 -13.04
CA LEU A 394 -1.61 -7.84 -14.33
C LEU A 394 -2.64 -8.96 -14.20
N ILE A 395 -3.87 -8.68 -14.60
CA ILE A 395 -4.97 -9.65 -14.73
C ILE A 395 -5.47 -9.67 -16.17
N ILE A 396 -6.46 -10.52 -16.45
CA ILE A 396 -7.03 -10.69 -17.79
C ILE A 396 -8.52 -10.40 -17.77
N GLN A 397 -9.01 -9.65 -18.75
CA GLN A 397 -10.43 -9.53 -19.06
C GLN A 397 -10.76 -10.40 -20.29
N VAL A 398 -11.84 -11.19 -20.21
CA VAL A 398 -12.42 -11.90 -21.34
C VAL A 398 -13.82 -11.41 -21.61
N THR A 399 -14.20 -11.32 -22.90
CA THR A 399 -15.55 -10.99 -23.34
C THR A 399 -16.15 -12.19 -24.06
N ILE A 400 -17.27 -12.70 -23.55
CA ILE A 400 -17.97 -13.87 -24.11
C ILE A 400 -19.47 -13.56 -24.12
N ASN A 401 -20.08 -13.56 -25.29
CA ASN A 401 -21.52 -13.26 -25.48
C ASN A 401 -21.90 -11.92 -24.79
N ASP A 402 -21.15 -10.87 -25.08
CA ASP A 402 -21.31 -9.51 -24.54
C ASP A 402 -21.21 -9.39 -23.01
N LYS A 403 -20.74 -10.43 -22.33
CA LYS A 403 -20.43 -10.40 -20.90
C LYS A 403 -18.94 -10.42 -20.67
N THR A 404 -18.47 -9.55 -19.78
CA THR A 404 -17.08 -9.46 -19.38
C THR A 404 -16.82 -10.22 -18.08
N TYR A 405 -15.67 -10.88 -18.00
CA TYR A 405 -15.19 -11.58 -16.82
C TYR A 405 -13.73 -11.20 -16.58
N LEU A 406 -13.39 -10.89 -15.33
CA LEU A 406 -12.01 -10.69 -14.92
C LEU A 406 -11.43 -12.01 -14.41
N LEU A 407 -10.22 -12.35 -14.82
CA LEU A 407 -9.58 -13.63 -14.50
C LEU A 407 -8.16 -13.40 -13.94
N ASP A 408 -7.81 -14.18 -12.94
CA ASP A 408 -6.47 -14.28 -12.39
C ASP A 408 -6.14 -15.73 -12.07
N ALA A 409 -5.20 -16.32 -12.81
CA ALA A 409 -4.82 -17.72 -12.65
C ALA A 409 -3.73 -17.95 -11.59
N THR A 410 -3.34 -16.93 -10.81
CA THR A 410 -2.32 -17.07 -9.75
C THR A 410 -2.82 -17.73 -8.49
N ASP A 411 -4.14 -17.84 -8.30
CA ASP A 411 -4.77 -18.37 -7.09
C ASP A 411 -5.68 -19.55 -7.42
N ASN A 412 -5.35 -20.74 -6.92
CA ASN A 412 -6.03 -22.01 -7.22
C ASN A 412 -7.43 -22.14 -6.63
N TYR A 413 -7.89 -21.15 -5.86
CA TYR A 413 -9.21 -21.14 -5.22
C TYR A 413 -10.21 -20.21 -5.89
N LEU A 414 -9.75 -19.37 -6.84
CA LEU A 414 -10.62 -18.45 -7.57
C LEU A 414 -11.54 -19.21 -8.52
N SER A 415 -12.81 -18.84 -8.51
CA SER A 415 -13.77 -19.24 -9.52
C SER A 415 -13.58 -18.43 -10.80
N PHE A 416 -14.11 -18.91 -11.92
CA PHE A 416 -14.10 -18.16 -13.17
C PHE A 416 -14.91 -16.87 -13.04
N GLY A 417 -14.26 -15.73 -13.29
CA GLY A 417 -14.85 -14.39 -13.12
C GLY A 417 -14.53 -13.74 -11.77
N GLU A 418 -13.81 -14.42 -10.88
CA GLU A 418 -13.33 -13.85 -9.62
C GLU A 418 -11.86 -13.40 -9.75
N ILE A 419 -11.51 -12.31 -9.09
CA ILE A 419 -10.12 -11.85 -8.91
C ILE A 419 -9.78 -11.77 -7.41
N PRO A 420 -8.50 -11.85 -7.02
CA PRO A 420 -8.14 -11.78 -5.61
C PRO A 420 -8.58 -10.47 -4.95
N TYR A 421 -8.89 -10.49 -3.65
CA TYR A 421 -9.25 -9.30 -2.87
C TYR A 421 -8.19 -8.18 -3.01
N ARG A 422 -6.90 -8.55 -3.07
CA ARG A 422 -5.81 -7.58 -3.30
C ARG A 422 -5.93 -6.78 -4.60
N CYS A 423 -6.69 -7.28 -5.58
CA CYS A 423 -6.91 -6.64 -6.88
C CYS A 423 -8.13 -5.71 -6.90
N LEU A 424 -8.99 -5.75 -5.86
CA LEU A 424 -10.18 -4.89 -5.75
C LEU A 424 -9.77 -3.48 -5.32
N ASN A 425 -9.23 -2.69 -6.24
CA ASN A 425 -8.70 -1.36 -5.96
C ASN A 425 -9.26 -0.28 -6.91
N SER A 426 -10.56 -0.13 -6.89
CA SER A 426 -11.37 0.81 -7.67
C SER A 426 -11.31 0.58 -9.17
N TYR A 427 -10.19 0.81 -9.83
CA TYR A 427 -10.08 0.75 -11.29
C TYR A 427 -8.74 0.18 -11.76
N GLY A 428 -8.75 -0.39 -12.97
CA GLY A 428 -7.58 -0.87 -13.70
C GLY A 428 -7.54 -0.33 -15.12
N ARG A 429 -6.38 -0.43 -15.78
CA ARG A 429 -6.20 -0.01 -17.15
C ARG A 429 -6.27 -1.22 -18.10
N LEU A 430 -7.37 -1.35 -18.81
CA LEU A 430 -7.56 -2.32 -19.88
C LEU A 430 -6.66 -1.93 -21.05
N MET A 431 -5.75 -2.80 -21.46
CA MET A 431 -4.84 -2.57 -22.58
C MET A 431 -5.43 -3.11 -23.88
N ASP A 432 -5.86 -2.23 -24.76
CA ASP A 432 -6.25 -2.55 -26.14
C ASP A 432 -5.36 -1.80 -27.13
N PHE A 433 -4.29 -2.45 -27.55
CA PHE A 433 -3.32 -1.86 -28.48
C PHE A 433 -3.84 -1.65 -29.93
N LYS A 434 -5.07 -2.06 -30.21
CA LYS A 434 -5.69 -1.91 -31.53
C LYS A 434 -6.72 -0.77 -31.56
N ASN A 435 -7.58 -0.71 -30.52
CA ASN A 435 -8.72 0.22 -30.51
C ASN A 435 -8.54 1.36 -29.50
N GLY A 436 -7.47 1.33 -28.68
CA GLY A 436 -7.20 2.26 -27.61
C GLY A 436 -7.52 1.67 -26.22
N SER A 437 -6.61 1.90 -25.29
CA SER A 437 -6.74 1.41 -23.90
C SER A 437 -7.63 2.33 -23.07
N GLU A 438 -8.36 1.76 -22.10
CA GLU A 438 -9.32 2.48 -21.27
C GLU A 438 -9.22 2.10 -19.80
N TRP A 439 -9.87 2.87 -18.93
CA TRP A 439 -10.02 2.54 -17.52
C TRP A 439 -11.30 1.75 -17.30
N ILE A 440 -11.22 0.67 -16.53
CA ILE A 440 -12.34 -0.19 -16.17
C ILE A 440 -12.46 -0.29 -14.65
N ASP A 441 -13.69 -0.50 -14.18
CA ASP A 441 -13.95 -0.76 -12.77
C ASP A 441 -13.53 -2.17 -12.37
N LEU A 442 -12.95 -2.29 -11.18
CA LEU A 442 -12.54 -3.56 -10.55
C LEU A 442 -13.50 -3.97 -9.43
N ILE A 443 -14.63 -3.30 -9.28
CA ILE A 443 -15.61 -3.58 -8.22
C ILE A 443 -16.48 -4.76 -8.66
N PRO A 444 -16.58 -5.84 -7.87
CA PRO A 444 -17.45 -6.96 -8.17
C PRO A 444 -18.92 -6.53 -8.21
N ASN A 445 -19.63 -6.96 -9.24
CA ASN A 445 -21.08 -6.72 -9.36
C ASN A 445 -21.90 -7.67 -8.47
N GLU A 446 -21.41 -8.87 -8.26
CA GLU A 446 -22.10 -9.92 -7.49
C GLU A 446 -21.95 -9.69 -5.98
N LEU A 447 -23.02 -9.99 -5.24
CA LEU A 447 -23.01 -9.95 -3.78
C LEU A 447 -22.29 -11.17 -3.22
N SER A 448 -21.43 -10.95 -2.23
CA SER A 448 -20.90 -12.01 -1.41
C SER A 448 -21.85 -12.26 -0.25
N THR A 449 -22.41 -13.45 -0.13
CA THR A 449 -23.42 -13.75 0.89
C THR A 449 -22.94 -14.79 1.88
N ILE A 450 -23.41 -14.68 3.11
CA ILE A 450 -23.39 -15.75 4.10
C ILE A 450 -24.83 -16.01 4.51
N GLN A 451 -25.29 -17.24 4.32
CA GLN A 451 -26.61 -17.69 4.73
C GLN A 451 -26.43 -18.79 5.78
N TYR A 452 -26.95 -18.55 6.98
CA TYR A 452 -27.04 -19.55 8.04
C TYR A 452 -28.48 -19.94 8.29
N ARG A 453 -28.74 -21.23 8.37
CA ARG A 453 -30.01 -21.79 8.79
C ARG A 453 -29.74 -22.78 9.92
N ALA A 454 -30.20 -22.44 11.11
CA ALA A 454 -30.09 -23.26 12.30
C ALA A 454 -31.47 -23.85 12.68
N GLU A 455 -31.54 -25.16 12.88
CA GLU A 455 -32.69 -25.85 13.45
C GLU A 455 -32.23 -26.50 14.76
N LEU A 456 -32.74 -25.98 15.88
CA LEU A 456 -32.23 -26.27 17.21
C LEU A 456 -33.33 -26.75 18.12
N ASN A 457 -32.99 -27.67 19.02
CA ASN A 457 -33.88 -28.19 20.05
C ASN A 457 -33.18 -28.08 21.40
N ILE A 458 -33.97 -27.85 22.46
CA ILE A 458 -33.47 -27.99 23.83
C ILE A 458 -33.61 -29.47 24.21
N ASP A 459 -32.49 -30.09 24.58
CA ASP A 459 -32.47 -31.51 25.02
C ASP A 459 -32.85 -31.64 26.50
N LYS A 460 -33.12 -32.87 26.94
CA LYS A 460 -33.46 -33.20 28.32
C LYS A 460 -32.37 -32.88 29.34
N ASP A 461 -31.12 -32.82 28.87
CA ASP A 461 -29.94 -32.46 29.67
C ASP A 461 -29.68 -30.95 29.63
N GLU A 462 -30.68 -30.13 29.23
CA GLU A 462 -30.62 -28.67 29.16
C GLU A 462 -29.50 -28.16 28.22
N LYS A 463 -29.20 -28.96 27.19
CA LYS A 463 -28.29 -28.58 26.09
C LYS A 463 -29.10 -28.18 24.88
N ILE A 464 -28.56 -27.24 24.12
CA ILE A 464 -29.08 -26.93 22.81
C ILE A 464 -28.36 -27.81 21.79
N ILE A 465 -29.09 -28.65 21.12
CA ILE A 465 -28.59 -29.51 20.05
C ILE A 465 -29.29 -29.19 18.74
N GLY A 466 -28.63 -29.37 17.62
CA GLY A 466 -29.26 -29.18 16.33
C GLY A 466 -28.31 -29.17 15.15
N VAL A 467 -28.85 -28.73 14.02
CA VAL A 467 -28.14 -28.71 12.74
C VAL A 467 -28.02 -27.30 12.23
N ILE A 468 -26.82 -26.95 11.78
CA ILE A 468 -26.55 -25.69 11.05
C ILE A 468 -26.25 -26.05 9.59
N ASN A 469 -26.93 -25.37 8.69
CA ASN A 469 -26.64 -25.35 7.27
C ASN A 469 -26.13 -23.97 6.89
N SER A 470 -24.94 -23.88 6.30
CA SER A 470 -24.32 -22.65 5.88
C SER A 470 -24.03 -22.67 4.38
N LYS A 471 -24.44 -21.61 3.68
CA LYS A 471 -24.10 -21.40 2.27
C LYS A 471 -23.41 -20.04 2.14
N LYS A 472 -22.21 -20.06 1.57
CA LYS A 472 -21.41 -18.87 1.30
C LYS A 472 -21.24 -18.69 -0.21
N THR A 473 -21.26 -17.45 -0.68
CA THR A 473 -21.02 -17.08 -2.09
C THR A 473 -19.93 -16.01 -2.19
N GLY A 474 -19.40 -15.78 -3.38
CA GLY A 474 -18.40 -14.75 -3.66
C GLY A 474 -17.16 -14.85 -2.75
N TYR A 475 -16.69 -13.72 -2.22
CA TYR A 475 -15.48 -13.69 -1.39
C TYR A 475 -15.61 -14.45 -0.07
N HIS A 476 -16.82 -14.58 0.47
CA HIS A 476 -17.04 -15.43 1.63
C HIS A 476 -16.82 -16.91 1.30
N ALA A 477 -17.28 -17.37 0.13
CA ALA A 477 -17.01 -18.72 -0.36
C ALA A 477 -15.51 -18.92 -0.67
N LEU A 478 -14.86 -17.94 -1.30
CA LEU A 478 -13.43 -17.99 -1.58
C LEU A 478 -12.60 -18.16 -0.29
N ASN A 479 -12.90 -17.38 0.74
CA ASN A 479 -12.18 -17.44 2.02
C ASN A 479 -12.41 -18.79 2.71
N ALA A 480 -13.66 -19.26 2.75
CA ALA A 480 -13.98 -20.56 3.34
C ALA A 480 -13.29 -21.72 2.60
N ARG A 481 -13.26 -21.71 1.26
CA ARG A 481 -12.52 -22.70 0.45
C ARG A 481 -11.03 -22.69 0.79
N LYS A 482 -10.41 -21.51 0.90
CA LYS A 482 -8.99 -21.38 1.24
C LYS A 482 -8.66 -21.97 2.60
N GLU A 483 -9.48 -21.68 3.60
CA GLU A 483 -9.30 -22.21 4.95
C GLU A 483 -9.53 -23.73 4.98
N TYR A 484 -10.64 -24.21 4.45
CA TYR A 484 -11.04 -25.62 4.46
C TYR A 484 -10.05 -26.52 3.71
N TYR A 485 -9.77 -26.22 2.44
CA TYR A 485 -8.87 -27.04 1.62
C TYR A 485 -7.40 -26.91 1.96
N LYS A 486 -7.02 -25.93 2.80
CA LYS A 486 -5.68 -25.86 3.38
C LYS A 486 -5.51 -26.89 4.49
N ASN A 487 -6.47 -27.02 5.38
CA ASN A 487 -6.51 -28.02 6.45
C ASN A 487 -7.93 -28.10 7.04
N GLU A 488 -8.60 -29.21 6.81
CA GLU A 488 -9.98 -29.44 7.24
C GLU A 488 -10.14 -29.48 8.76
N ASP A 489 -9.25 -30.17 9.48
CA ASP A 489 -9.30 -30.26 10.94
C ASP A 489 -9.11 -28.88 11.58
N SER A 490 -8.18 -28.10 11.06
CA SER A 490 -7.98 -26.71 11.52
C SER A 490 -9.18 -25.83 11.22
N TYR A 491 -9.88 -26.04 10.12
CA TYR A 491 -11.09 -25.31 9.78
C TYR A 491 -12.20 -25.56 10.80
N VAL A 492 -12.46 -26.83 11.15
CA VAL A 492 -13.48 -27.21 12.14
C VAL A 492 -13.10 -26.67 13.52
N THR A 493 -11.85 -26.87 13.95
CA THR A 493 -11.35 -26.31 15.22
C THR A 493 -11.51 -24.79 15.27
N ASN A 494 -11.25 -24.08 14.18
CA ASN A 494 -11.45 -22.63 14.11
C ASN A 494 -12.93 -22.24 14.17
N LEU A 495 -13.83 -23.06 13.63
CA LEU A 495 -15.29 -22.87 13.80
C LEU A 495 -15.68 -23.01 15.27
N GLU A 496 -15.26 -24.06 15.97
CA GLU A 496 -15.51 -24.25 17.40
C GLU A 496 -14.99 -23.09 18.25
N ASN A 497 -13.75 -22.66 18.00
CA ASN A 497 -13.14 -21.51 18.70
C ASN A 497 -13.86 -20.17 18.47
N ARG A 498 -14.67 -20.07 17.40
CA ARG A 498 -15.53 -18.88 17.18
C ARG A 498 -16.76 -18.88 18.07
N TYR A 499 -17.19 -20.05 18.55
CA TYR A 499 -18.41 -20.23 19.33
C TYR A 499 -18.09 -20.87 20.69
N PRO A 500 -17.81 -20.08 21.73
CA PRO A 500 -17.52 -20.60 23.06
C PRO A 500 -18.65 -21.54 23.54
N ASN A 501 -18.30 -22.61 24.22
CA ASN A 501 -19.20 -23.64 24.73
C ASN A 501 -19.97 -24.45 23.66
N THR A 502 -19.51 -24.44 22.41
CA THR A 502 -20.12 -25.18 21.31
C THR A 502 -19.18 -26.29 20.86
N GLU A 503 -19.70 -27.50 20.76
CA GLU A 503 -19.06 -28.66 20.12
C GLU A 503 -19.66 -28.84 18.73
N ILE A 504 -18.79 -29.05 17.72
CA ILE A 504 -19.20 -29.30 16.33
C ILE A 504 -18.97 -30.76 15.99
N GLN A 505 -20.00 -31.42 15.50
CA GLN A 505 -19.96 -32.82 15.09
C GLN A 505 -20.48 -32.99 13.65
N ASN A 506 -20.05 -34.06 12.99
CA ASN A 506 -20.53 -34.45 11.65
C ASN A 506 -20.41 -33.32 10.62
N HIS A 507 -19.30 -32.55 10.67
CA HIS A 507 -19.05 -31.52 9.67
C HIS A 507 -18.89 -32.10 8.27
N ASN A 508 -19.65 -31.57 7.31
CA ASN A 508 -19.64 -32.02 5.93
C ASN A 508 -19.73 -30.84 4.96
N VAL A 509 -18.89 -30.84 3.94
CA VAL A 509 -18.89 -29.86 2.85
C VAL A 509 -19.41 -30.49 1.58
N SER A 510 -20.51 -29.96 1.06
CA SER A 510 -21.17 -30.48 -0.17
C SER A 510 -20.76 -29.73 -1.44
N SER A 511 -19.82 -28.79 -1.36
CA SER A 511 -19.35 -28.00 -2.52
C SER A 511 -18.45 -28.83 -3.44
N GLU A 512 -18.56 -28.62 -4.75
CA GLU A 512 -17.80 -29.34 -5.78
C GLU A 512 -16.36 -28.78 -5.95
N GLY A 513 -15.47 -29.06 -4.97
CA GLY A 513 -14.05 -28.80 -5.06
C GLY A 513 -13.61 -27.34 -4.82
N LYS A 514 -12.30 -27.09 -4.99
CA LYS A 514 -11.59 -25.87 -4.60
C LYS A 514 -12.02 -24.59 -5.33
N THR A 515 -12.66 -24.71 -6.49
CA THR A 515 -13.06 -23.58 -7.34
C THR A 515 -14.58 -23.49 -7.52
N SER A 516 -15.36 -24.13 -6.65
CA SER A 516 -16.81 -24.02 -6.66
C SER A 516 -17.25 -22.57 -6.39
N VAL A 517 -18.25 -22.09 -7.11
CA VAL A 517 -18.80 -20.72 -6.92
C VAL A 517 -19.37 -20.55 -5.50
N ASN A 518 -19.93 -21.63 -4.94
CA ASN A 518 -20.49 -21.63 -3.59
C ASN A 518 -19.62 -22.49 -2.66
N PHE A 519 -19.66 -22.19 -1.36
CA PHE A 519 -19.19 -23.07 -0.31
C PHE A 519 -20.37 -23.39 0.60
N THR A 520 -20.80 -24.65 0.55
CA THR A 520 -21.95 -25.14 1.31
C THR A 520 -21.49 -26.19 2.30
N GLU A 521 -21.83 -26.02 3.56
CA GLU A 521 -21.46 -26.88 4.66
C GLU A 521 -22.66 -27.16 5.57
N ALA A 522 -22.66 -28.31 6.21
CA ALA A 522 -23.61 -28.67 7.24
C ALA A 522 -22.88 -29.33 8.40
N TYR A 523 -23.30 -29.05 9.63
CA TYR A 523 -22.76 -29.66 10.83
C TYR A 523 -23.75 -29.67 11.97
N ASN A 524 -23.56 -30.59 12.90
CA ASN A 524 -24.32 -30.65 14.13
C ASN A 524 -23.63 -29.81 15.19
N ILE A 525 -24.42 -29.16 16.04
CA ILE A 525 -23.91 -28.46 17.21
C ILE A 525 -24.50 -29.02 18.49
N ALA A 526 -23.68 -29.02 19.55
CA ALA A 526 -24.12 -29.16 20.92
C ALA A 526 -23.60 -27.93 21.69
N TYR A 527 -24.50 -27.12 22.23
CA TYR A 527 -24.17 -25.90 22.96
C TYR A 527 -24.58 -26.05 24.42
N ASN A 528 -23.64 -25.87 25.32
CA ASN A 528 -23.89 -25.84 26.76
C ASN A 528 -24.14 -24.39 27.19
N PHE A 529 -25.32 -24.11 27.71
CA PHE A 529 -25.61 -22.80 28.25
C PHE A 529 -25.38 -22.73 29.76
N ASN A 530 -25.12 -21.54 30.25
CA ASN A 530 -24.96 -21.30 31.68
C ASN A 530 -26.35 -20.99 32.28
N GLU A 531 -26.80 -21.80 33.24
CA GLU A 531 -27.99 -21.51 34.02
C GLU A 531 -27.70 -20.36 35.01
N THR A 532 -28.68 -19.48 35.17
CA THR A 532 -28.66 -18.45 36.21
C THR A 532 -30.03 -18.42 36.86
N GLY A 533 -30.22 -19.26 37.88
CA GLY A 533 -31.50 -19.46 38.56
C GLY A 533 -32.52 -20.21 37.67
N ASP A 534 -33.81 -19.90 37.80
CA ASP A 534 -34.90 -20.55 37.08
C ASP A 534 -35.07 -20.08 35.61
N ASN A 535 -34.11 -19.29 35.07
CA ASN A 535 -34.20 -18.73 33.74
C ASN A 535 -33.01 -19.13 32.87
N ILE A 536 -33.32 -19.49 31.62
CA ILE A 536 -32.33 -19.75 30.58
C ILE A 536 -32.13 -18.47 29.75
N TYR A 537 -30.92 -17.98 29.73
CA TYR A 537 -30.52 -16.85 28.87
C TYR A 537 -29.84 -17.36 27.60
N LEU A 538 -30.55 -17.26 26.49
CA LEU A 538 -30.08 -17.69 25.20
C LEU A 538 -29.73 -16.50 24.33
N ASN A 539 -28.50 -16.47 23.80
CA ASN A 539 -28.19 -15.62 22.66
C ASN A 539 -28.66 -16.35 21.38
N PRO A 540 -29.73 -15.87 20.70
CA PRO A 540 -30.22 -16.55 19.48
C PRO A 540 -29.21 -16.48 18.32
N PHE A 541 -28.21 -15.60 18.40
CA PHE A 541 -27.15 -15.49 17.42
C PHE A 541 -25.97 -16.39 17.82
N PHE A 542 -26.11 -17.70 17.65
CA PHE A 542 -25.02 -18.66 17.86
C PHE A 542 -23.81 -18.39 16.97
N VAL A 543 -24.03 -17.67 15.87
CA VAL A 543 -23.01 -17.26 14.91
C VAL A 543 -22.90 -15.74 14.92
N THR A 544 -21.76 -15.23 15.32
CA THR A 544 -21.45 -13.80 15.21
C THR A 544 -20.61 -13.55 13.95
N PHE A 545 -21.12 -12.72 13.04
CA PHE A 545 -20.37 -12.32 11.85
C PHE A 545 -19.22 -11.38 12.17
N PHE A 546 -19.38 -10.57 13.20
CA PHE A 546 -18.37 -9.63 13.69
C PHE A 546 -18.19 -9.84 15.19
N LYS A 547 -16.95 -10.18 15.61
CA LYS A 547 -16.61 -10.35 17.03
C LYS A 547 -16.49 -9.03 17.79
N GLU A 548 -16.06 -7.99 17.10
CA GLU A 548 -15.84 -6.65 17.66
C GLU A 548 -16.12 -5.59 16.59
N ASN A 549 -16.34 -4.36 17.04
CA ASN A 549 -16.45 -3.23 16.13
C ASN A 549 -15.08 -2.99 15.45
N PRO A 550 -14.98 -3.10 14.10
CA PRO A 550 -13.74 -2.85 13.38
C PRO A 550 -13.38 -1.36 13.29
N PHE A 551 -14.28 -0.46 13.70
CA PHE A 551 -14.13 0.98 13.66
C PHE A 551 -13.94 1.51 15.09
N LYS A 552 -12.70 1.82 15.46
CA LYS A 552 -12.31 2.22 16.82
C LYS A 552 -11.94 3.70 16.92
N LEU A 553 -11.64 4.36 15.78
CA LEU A 553 -11.27 5.76 15.74
C LEU A 553 -12.50 6.67 15.96
N GLN A 554 -12.38 7.67 16.85
CA GLN A 554 -13.40 8.71 17.00
C GLN A 554 -13.54 9.57 15.74
N ASN A 555 -12.42 9.85 15.08
CA ASN A 555 -12.35 10.64 13.85
C ASN A 555 -11.58 9.87 12.78
N ARG A 556 -12.29 9.33 11.79
CA ARG A 556 -11.69 8.68 10.65
C ARG A 556 -11.55 9.68 9.50
N THR A 557 -10.32 9.84 8.95
CA THR A 557 -10.01 10.82 7.90
C THR A 557 -9.94 10.23 6.49
N TYR A 558 -10.34 8.97 6.34
CA TYR A 558 -10.33 8.23 5.07
C TYR A 558 -11.59 7.36 4.94
N PRO A 559 -12.03 7.03 3.70
CA PRO A 559 -13.24 6.25 3.47
C PRO A 559 -13.14 4.83 4.00
N ILE A 560 -14.30 4.22 4.23
CA ILE A 560 -14.45 2.78 4.44
C ILE A 560 -14.56 2.14 3.05
N ASP A 561 -13.72 1.15 2.78
CA ASP A 561 -13.71 0.38 1.54
C ASP A 561 -13.70 -1.12 1.84
N PHE A 562 -14.85 -1.74 1.76
CA PHE A 562 -15.00 -3.18 1.96
C PHE A 562 -14.43 -4.02 0.81
N GLY A 563 -14.17 -3.40 -0.35
CA GLY A 563 -13.70 -4.05 -1.58
C GLY A 563 -14.81 -4.75 -2.36
N TYR A 564 -15.78 -5.35 -1.67
CA TYR A 564 -16.95 -6.00 -2.26
C TYR A 564 -18.20 -5.76 -1.41
N LYS A 565 -19.37 -5.96 -2.00
CA LYS A 565 -20.65 -5.86 -1.30
C LYS A 565 -20.98 -7.21 -0.67
N ASP A 566 -21.37 -7.21 0.59
CA ASP A 566 -21.76 -8.42 1.30
C ASP A 566 -23.16 -8.33 1.92
N THR A 567 -23.72 -9.50 2.19
CA THR A 567 -25.05 -9.66 2.79
C THR A 567 -25.05 -10.89 3.69
N TYR A 568 -25.67 -10.74 4.85
CA TYR A 568 -25.78 -11.78 5.86
C TYR A 568 -27.23 -12.13 6.10
N TYR A 569 -27.56 -13.41 5.97
CA TYR A 569 -28.87 -13.96 6.27
C TYR A 569 -28.72 -14.93 7.43
N TYR A 570 -29.53 -14.75 8.45
CA TYR A 570 -29.57 -15.62 9.60
C TYR A 570 -31.01 -16.06 9.85
N THR A 571 -31.26 -17.36 9.80
CA THR A 571 -32.55 -17.99 10.08
C THR A 571 -32.35 -19.00 11.19
N ILE A 572 -33.11 -18.86 12.28
CA ILE A 572 -33.12 -19.81 13.38
C ILE A 572 -34.52 -20.30 13.62
N LYS A 573 -34.65 -21.61 13.81
CA LYS A 573 -35.83 -22.28 14.36
C LYS A 573 -35.40 -22.94 15.66
N LEU A 574 -35.97 -22.48 16.77
CA LEU A 574 -35.71 -23.02 18.08
C LEU A 574 -37.01 -23.72 18.56
N ASN A 575 -36.92 -25.03 18.82
CA ASN A 575 -38.00 -25.81 19.36
C ASN A 575 -37.77 -25.97 20.86
N PHE A 576 -38.76 -25.52 21.63
CA PHE A 576 -38.78 -25.70 23.07
C PHE A 576 -39.47 -27.05 23.39
N GLY A 577 -38.95 -27.79 24.37
CA GLY A 577 -39.60 -28.97 24.92
C GLY A 577 -40.85 -28.64 25.73
N GLU A 578 -41.58 -29.68 26.16
CA GLU A 578 -42.69 -29.48 27.09
C GLU A 578 -42.15 -28.91 28.42
N GLY A 579 -42.71 -27.79 28.86
CA GLY A 579 -42.35 -27.15 30.13
C GLY A 579 -41.63 -25.78 30.03
N TYR A 580 -41.37 -25.30 28.81
CA TYR A 580 -40.80 -23.95 28.57
C TYR A 580 -41.85 -22.98 28.06
#